data_d9c4dddd885bb8aab67968e2c98013df
#
_entry.id   d9c4dddd885bb8aab67968e2c98013df
#
_cell.length_a   1.000
_cell.length_b   1.000
_cell.length_c   1.000
_cell.angle_alpha   90.00
_cell.angle_beta   90.00
_cell.angle_gamma   90.00
#
_symmetry.space_group_name_H-M   'P 1'
#
loop_
_entity.id
_entity.type
_entity.pdbx_description
1 polymer ?
#
loop_
_entity_poly.entity_id
_entity_poly.type
_entity_poly.pdbx_seq_one_letter_code
_entity_poly.pdbx_strand_id
1 'polypeptide(L)'
;ITGYFRKFIKDLGIDMQQFLQLGATPGNPDSFNQTALALRGSRFHNGVSRIHGSVASEMEHYIWPEVPHRENPISYVTNGVHLQTFLAREWSNLYDMRFGRAWRDELLNEGYWDRIDEIPEHSYWSLRQLLKTELFENVLHRALHQYRRNGCSEALMERMTKNLTPGSDILTVGFARRFATYKRATLLFSDPERLSRILKNPERPVLLI
;
A
#
# COMPACT_ATOMS: atom_id res chain seq x y z
N ILE A 1 -29.16 -1.64 -3.92
CA ILE A 1 -28.72 -1.69 -5.34
C ILE A 1 -29.81 -1.08 -6.23
N THR A 2 -31.04 -1.57 -6.19
CA THR A 2 -32.13 -1.14 -7.07
C THR A 2 -32.42 0.38 -7.07
N GLY A 3 -32.31 1.05 -5.92
CA GLY A 3 -32.49 2.50 -5.81
C GLY A 3 -31.41 3.31 -6.53
N TYR A 4 -30.14 2.88 -6.41
CA TYR A 4 -29.00 3.58 -7.00
C TYR A 4 -28.92 3.42 -8.53
N PHE A 5 -29.24 2.26 -9.05
CA PHE A 5 -29.08 1.95 -10.47
C PHE A 5 -30.31 2.18 -11.32
N ARG A 6 -31.44 2.60 -10.75
CA ARG A 6 -32.72 2.76 -11.48
C ARG A 6 -32.60 3.61 -12.74
N LYS A 7 -31.96 4.77 -12.65
CA LYS A 7 -31.76 5.66 -13.80
C LYS A 7 -30.86 5.00 -14.85
N PHE A 8 -29.73 4.44 -14.40
CA PHE A 8 -28.76 3.75 -15.27
C PHE A 8 -29.39 2.57 -16.03
N ILE A 9 -30.17 1.73 -15.35
CA ILE A 9 -30.90 0.61 -15.95
C ILE A 9 -31.87 1.09 -17.03
N LYS A 10 -32.59 2.19 -16.74
CA LYS A 10 -33.49 2.79 -17.72
C LYS A 10 -32.74 3.32 -18.94
N ASP A 11 -31.62 3.98 -18.73
CA ASP A 11 -30.79 4.56 -19.79
C ASP A 11 -30.14 3.45 -20.67
N LEU A 12 -29.87 2.26 -20.10
CA LEU A 12 -29.41 1.09 -20.83
C LEU A 12 -30.52 0.36 -21.61
N GLY A 13 -31.80 0.65 -21.34
CA GLY A 13 -32.93 -0.03 -21.98
C GLY A 13 -33.09 -1.50 -21.58
N ILE A 14 -32.59 -1.91 -20.42
CA ILE A 14 -32.72 -3.26 -19.87
C ILE A 14 -33.67 -3.25 -18.67
N ASP A 15 -34.20 -4.42 -18.31
CA ASP A 15 -35.02 -4.59 -17.11
C ASP A 15 -34.13 -4.83 -15.86
N MET A 16 -34.74 -4.75 -14.68
CA MET A 16 -34.04 -4.96 -13.40
C MET A 16 -33.46 -6.37 -13.26
N GLN A 17 -34.18 -7.37 -13.77
CA GLN A 17 -33.77 -8.77 -13.68
C GLN A 17 -32.54 -9.03 -14.56
N GLN A 18 -32.53 -8.49 -15.77
CA GLN A 18 -31.38 -8.54 -16.68
C GLN A 18 -30.14 -7.85 -16.03
N PHE A 19 -30.37 -6.69 -15.40
CA PHE A 19 -29.29 -6.02 -14.69
C PHE A 19 -28.72 -6.83 -13.52
N LEU A 20 -29.59 -7.44 -12.71
CA LEU A 20 -29.17 -8.28 -11.58
C LEU A 20 -28.38 -9.53 -12.04
N GLN A 21 -28.75 -10.10 -13.19
CA GLN A 21 -28.01 -11.22 -13.78
C GLN A 21 -26.57 -10.85 -14.15
N LEU A 22 -26.30 -9.59 -14.52
CA LEU A 22 -24.92 -9.15 -14.80
C LEU A 22 -24.01 -9.22 -13.57
N GLY A 23 -24.56 -9.06 -12.37
CA GLY A 23 -23.83 -9.20 -11.11
C GLY A 23 -23.97 -10.58 -10.45
N ALA A 24 -24.63 -11.54 -11.07
CA ALA A 24 -24.84 -12.86 -10.48
C ALA A 24 -23.55 -13.69 -10.42
N THR A 25 -23.39 -14.45 -9.31
CA THR A 25 -22.29 -15.40 -9.10
C THR A 25 -22.83 -16.78 -8.78
N PRO A 26 -22.13 -17.86 -9.16
CA PRO A 26 -22.52 -19.21 -8.80
C PRO A 26 -22.61 -19.39 -7.27
N GLY A 27 -23.64 -20.10 -6.81
CA GLY A 27 -23.80 -20.44 -5.39
C GLY A 27 -24.30 -19.32 -4.49
N ASN A 28 -24.49 -18.10 -4.99
CA ASN A 28 -25.03 -16.98 -4.20
C ASN A 28 -26.00 -16.12 -5.03
N PRO A 29 -27.21 -16.63 -5.29
CA PRO A 29 -28.19 -15.95 -6.15
C PRO A 29 -28.71 -14.62 -5.58
N ASP A 30 -28.63 -14.44 -4.26
CA ASP A 30 -29.13 -13.24 -3.57
C ASP A 30 -28.08 -12.13 -3.47
N SER A 31 -26.84 -12.37 -3.91
CA SER A 31 -25.76 -11.38 -3.90
C SER A 31 -25.54 -10.78 -5.28
N PHE A 32 -25.20 -9.50 -5.28
CA PHE A 32 -24.78 -8.77 -6.47
C PHE A 32 -23.28 -8.46 -6.39
N ASN A 33 -22.52 -9.10 -7.26
CA ASN A 33 -21.07 -8.92 -7.32
C ASN A 33 -20.71 -7.82 -8.35
N GLN A 34 -20.15 -6.74 -7.89
CA GLN A 34 -19.73 -5.63 -8.75
C GLN A 34 -18.55 -6.00 -9.66
N THR A 35 -17.70 -6.94 -9.26
CA THR A 35 -16.63 -7.46 -10.11
C THR A 35 -17.22 -8.23 -11.29
N ALA A 36 -18.20 -9.08 -11.05
CA ALA A 36 -18.92 -9.79 -12.12
C ALA A 36 -19.57 -8.82 -13.11
N LEU A 37 -20.27 -7.78 -12.58
CA LEU A 37 -20.83 -6.72 -13.43
C LEU A 37 -19.74 -6.04 -14.27
N ALA A 38 -18.65 -5.66 -13.65
CA ALA A 38 -17.55 -4.96 -14.33
C ALA A 38 -16.93 -5.84 -15.44
N LEU A 39 -16.69 -7.12 -15.15
CA LEU A 39 -16.11 -8.05 -16.11
C LEU A 39 -17.06 -8.29 -17.30
N ARG A 40 -18.38 -8.44 -17.07
CA ARG A 40 -19.37 -8.60 -18.14
C ARG A 40 -19.63 -7.32 -18.94
N GLY A 41 -19.47 -6.16 -18.30
CA GLY A 41 -19.69 -4.85 -18.91
C GLY A 41 -18.44 -4.19 -19.54
N SER A 42 -17.27 -4.78 -19.38
CA SER A 42 -16.01 -4.23 -19.88
C SER A 42 -15.47 -5.03 -21.06
N ARG A 43 -14.77 -4.36 -21.94
CA ARG A 43 -14.13 -4.99 -23.12
C ARG A 43 -12.72 -5.53 -22.80
N PHE A 44 -12.01 -4.89 -21.87
CA PHE A 44 -10.64 -5.24 -21.49
C PHE A 44 -10.56 -5.40 -19.98
N HIS A 45 -9.80 -6.40 -19.54
CA HIS A 45 -9.68 -6.76 -18.13
C HIS A 45 -8.21 -6.99 -17.80
N ASN A 46 -7.75 -6.48 -16.66
CA ASN A 46 -6.41 -6.75 -16.20
C ASN A 46 -6.31 -6.84 -14.67
N GLY A 47 -5.47 -7.73 -14.22
CA GLY A 47 -4.94 -7.72 -12.86
C GLY A 47 -3.84 -6.65 -12.72
N VAL A 48 -3.50 -6.30 -11.49
CA VAL A 48 -2.50 -5.26 -11.17
C VAL A 48 -1.08 -5.82 -11.00
N SER A 49 -0.88 -7.09 -11.29
CA SER A 49 0.40 -7.80 -11.40
C SER A 49 0.19 -9.12 -12.13
N ARG A 50 1.26 -9.76 -12.59
CA ARG A 50 1.20 -11.07 -13.25
C ARG A 50 0.52 -12.13 -12.38
N ILE A 51 0.90 -12.22 -11.10
CA ILE A 51 0.30 -13.14 -10.13
C ILE A 51 -1.18 -12.82 -9.95
N HIS A 52 -1.55 -11.54 -9.79
CA HIS A 52 -2.94 -11.14 -9.64
C HIS A 52 -3.78 -11.45 -10.89
N GLY A 53 -3.24 -11.25 -12.10
CA GLY A 53 -3.92 -11.64 -13.33
C GLY A 53 -4.25 -13.14 -13.36
N SER A 54 -3.31 -14.01 -13.01
CA SER A 54 -3.51 -15.45 -12.91
C SER A 54 -4.56 -15.83 -11.86
N VAL A 55 -4.46 -15.29 -10.66
CA VAL A 55 -5.41 -15.53 -9.57
C VAL A 55 -6.80 -15.03 -9.93
N ALA A 56 -6.91 -13.84 -10.52
CA ALA A 56 -8.17 -13.28 -10.97
C ALA A 56 -8.82 -14.15 -12.07
N SER A 57 -8.03 -14.65 -13.01
CA SER A 57 -8.50 -15.59 -14.06
C SER A 57 -9.10 -16.87 -13.45
N GLU A 58 -8.48 -17.40 -12.41
CA GLU A 58 -8.97 -18.58 -11.70
C GLU A 58 -10.24 -18.28 -10.90
N MET A 59 -10.23 -17.19 -10.12
CA MET A 59 -11.36 -16.78 -9.27
C MET A 59 -12.62 -16.43 -10.08
N GLU A 60 -12.45 -15.75 -11.20
CA GLU A 60 -13.56 -15.22 -12.02
C GLU A 60 -13.86 -16.12 -13.23
N HIS A 61 -13.34 -17.35 -13.25
CA HIS A 61 -13.55 -18.31 -14.34
C HIS A 61 -15.03 -18.53 -14.69
N TYR A 62 -15.93 -18.43 -13.72
CA TYR A 62 -17.36 -18.57 -13.91
C TYR A 62 -17.99 -17.51 -14.84
N ILE A 63 -17.29 -16.41 -15.13
CA ILE A 63 -17.75 -15.40 -16.10
C ILE A 63 -17.66 -15.93 -17.54
N TRP A 64 -16.67 -16.76 -17.81
CA TRP A 64 -16.39 -17.40 -19.10
C TRP A 64 -16.21 -18.90 -18.92
N PRO A 65 -17.30 -19.66 -18.58
CA PRO A 65 -17.19 -21.07 -18.23
C PRO A 65 -16.69 -21.97 -19.38
N GLU A 66 -16.86 -21.51 -20.61
CA GLU A 66 -16.42 -22.24 -21.82
C GLU A 66 -14.92 -21.98 -22.14
N VAL A 67 -14.27 -21.03 -21.46
CA VAL A 67 -12.88 -20.68 -21.72
C VAL A 67 -12.00 -21.25 -20.60
N PRO A 68 -10.95 -22.05 -20.91
CA PRO A 68 -10.02 -22.50 -19.90
C PRO A 68 -9.44 -21.32 -19.11
N HIS A 69 -9.30 -21.44 -17.79
CA HIS A 69 -8.89 -20.31 -16.94
C HIS A 69 -7.55 -19.67 -17.36
N ARG A 70 -6.65 -20.43 -18.02
CA ARG A 70 -5.37 -19.92 -18.55
C ARG A 70 -5.53 -19.06 -19.80
N GLU A 71 -6.67 -19.18 -20.48
CA GLU A 71 -7.03 -18.46 -21.69
C GLU A 71 -8.07 -17.36 -21.43
N ASN A 72 -8.46 -17.18 -20.17
CA ASN A 72 -9.38 -16.12 -19.78
C ASN A 72 -8.85 -14.75 -20.23
N PRO A 73 -9.74 -13.83 -20.66
CA PRO A 73 -9.35 -12.53 -21.19
C PRO A 73 -8.90 -11.54 -20.08
N ILE A 74 -8.41 -12.05 -18.95
CA ILE A 74 -7.83 -11.23 -17.89
C ILE A 74 -6.31 -11.21 -18.05
N SER A 75 -5.79 -10.13 -18.60
CA SER A 75 -4.36 -9.87 -18.70
C SER A 75 -3.81 -9.30 -17.39
N TYR A 76 -2.62 -8.73 -17.40
CA TYR A 76 -2.10 -7.98 -16.27
C TYR A 76 -1.35 -6.72 -16.72
N VAL A 77 -1.45 -5.69 -15.90
CA VAL A 77 -0.60 -4.49 -15.98
C VAL A 77 -0.02 -4.28 -14.59
N THR A 78 1.29 -4.39 -14.47
CA THR A 78 1.95 -4.19 -13.18
C THR A 78 1.86 -2.74 -12.75
N ASN A 79 1.44 -2.51 -11.50
CA ASN A 79 1.42 -1.16 -10.95
C ASN A 79 2.82 -0.55 -10.97
N GLY A 80 2.90 0.67 -11.47
CA GLY A 80 4.10 1.49 -11.40
C GLY A 80 4.18 2.27 -10.10
N VAL A 81 5.36 2.83 -9.85
CA VAL A 81 5.60 3.80 -8.78
C VAL A 81 5.99 5.11 -9.43
N HIS A 82 5.26 6.18 -9.12
CA HIS A 82 5.61 7.52 -9.56
C HIS A 82 6.67 8.09 -8.60
N LEU A 83 7.93 7.92 -8.96
CA LEU A 83 9.07 8.22 -8.08
C LEU A 83 9.02 9.66 -7.54
N GLN A 84 8.72 10.65 -8.37
CA GLN A 84 8.70 12.06 -7.98
C GLN A 84 7.66 12.37 -6.89
N THR A 85 6.58 11.59 -6.78
CA THR A 85 5.58 11.74 -5.71
C THR A 85 6.08 11.21 -4.37
N PHE A 86 6.86 10.14 -4.39
CA PHE A 86 7.24 9.41 -3.17
C PHE A 86 8.68 9.68 -2.72
N LEU A 87 9.51 10.25 -3.61
CA LEU A 87 10.88 10.60 -3.27
C LEU A 87 10.91 11.90 -2.46
N ALA A 88 11.57 11.87 -1.30
CA ALA A 88 11.79 13.07 -0.51
C ALA A 88 12.64 14.10 -1.31
N ARG A 89 12.35 15.38 -1.09
CA ARG A 89 13.05 16.47 -1.77
C ARG A 89 14.56 16.42 -1.54
N GLU A 90 14.98 16.02 -0.37
CA GLU A 90 16.38 15.87 0.05
C GLU A 90 17.12 14.86 -0.82
N TRP A 91 16.47 13.74 -1.15
CA TRP A 91 16.98 12.76 -2.12
C TRP A 91 17.08 13.34 -3.52
N SER A 92 16.02 14.05 -3.96
CA SER A 92 16.05 14.70 -5.28
C SER A 92 17.20 15.70 -5.40
N ASN A 93 17.45 16.48 -4.34
CA ASN A 93 18.55 17.44 -4.29
C ASN A 93 19.92 16.73 -4.34
N LEU A 94 20.08 15.63 -3.60
CA LEU A 94 21.29 14.82 -3.65
C LEU A 94 21.55 14.26 -5.04
N TYR A 95 20.52 13.74 -5.71
CA TYR A 95 20.63 13.23 -7.06
C TYR A 95 20.92 14.34 -8.08
N ASP A 96 20.31 15.52 -7.93
CA ASP A 96 20.61 16.68 -8.77
C ASP A 96 22.08 17.10 -8.66
N MET A 97 22.64 17.05 -7.46
CA MET A 97 24.06 17.38 -7.26
C MET A 97 25.01 16.32 -7.81
N ARG A 98 24.66 15.03 -7.68
CA ARG A 98 25.56 13.92 -8.03
C ARG A 98 25.45 13.50 -9.48
N PHE A 99 24.25 13.50 -10.02
CA PHE A 99 23.95 12.93 -11.34
C PHE A 99 23.51 13.98 -12.35
N GLY A 100 23.29 15.23 -11.92
CA GLY A 100 22.63 16.26 -12.74
C GLY A 100 21.12 16.00 -12.83
N ARG A 101 20.37 16.91 -13.43
CA ARG A 101 18.89 16.82 -13.48
C ARG A 101 18.35 15.73 -14.39
N ALA A 102 19.18 15.20 -15.30
CA ALA A 102 18.81 14.19 -16.29
C ALA A 102 18.38 12.85 -15.67
N TRP A 103 18.72 12.56 -14.42
CA TRP A 103 18.29 11.32 -13.75
C TRP A 103 16.78 11.08 -13.78
N ARG A 104 15.98 12.15 -13.92
CA ARG A 104 14.51 12.05 -13.98
C ARG A 104 14.02 11.38 -15.26
N ASP A 105 14.78 11.50 -16.32
CA ASP A 105 14.47 10.90 -17.63
C ASP A 105 15.08 9.50 -17.76
N GLU A 106 16.01 9.14 -16.86
CA GLU A 106 16.78 7.90 -16.88
C GLU A 106 16.29 6.85 -15.85
N LEU A 107 15.05 6.98 -15.36
CA LEU A 107 14.52 6.13 -14.26
C LEU A 107 14.52 4.64 -14.58
N LEU A 108 14.44 4.25 -15.87
CA LEU A 108 14.41 2.87 -16.32
C LEU A 108 15.75 2.40 -16.92
N ASN A 109 16.76 3.25 -16.95
CA ASN A 109 18.09 2.93 -17.47
C ASN A 109 18.96 2.37 -16.35
N GLU A 110 19.04 1.03 -16.25
CA GLU A 110 19.83 0.35 -15.20
C GLU A 110 21.29 0.81 -15.20
N GLY A 111 21.95 0.91 -16.36
CA GLY A 111 23.33 1.36 -16.44
C GLY A 111 23.56 2.80 -15.99
N TYR A 112 22.54 3.67 -16.06
CA TYR A 112 22.63 5.01 -15.51
C TYR A 112 22.70 4.97 -13.97
N TRP A 113 21.99 4.03 -13.36
CA TRP A 113 21.88 3.89 -11.91
C TRP A 113 23.02 3.10 -11.26
N ASP A 114 23.92 2.49 -12.02
CA ASP A 114 25.17 1.88 -11.49
C ASP A 114 26.00 2.91 -10.71
N ARG A 115 25.83 4.21 -11.02
CA ARG A 115 26.47 5.32 -10.32
C ARG A 115 25.92 5.60 -8.92
N ILE A 116 24.86 4.91 -8.50
CA ILE A 116 24.29 5.11 -7.14
C ILE A 116 25.32 4.80 -6.06
N ASP A 117 26.24 3.87 -6.31
CA ASP A 117 27.29 3.46 -5.40
C ASP A 117 28.41 4.50 -5.27
N GLU A 118 28.45 5.53 -6.14
CA GLU A 118 29.36 6.69 -6.03
C GLU A 118 28.93 7.66 -4.91
N ILE A 119 27.72 7.50 -4.36
CA ILE A 119 27.25 8.33 -3.25
C ILE A 119 28.02 7.95 -1.99
N PRO A 120 28.76 8.89 -1.37
CA PRO A 120 29.49 8.60 -0.15
C PRO A 120 28.55 8.13 0.98
N GLU A 121 28.93 7.08 1.68
CA GLU A 121 28.12 6.49 2.77
C GLU A 121 27.69 7.55 3.81
N HIS A 122 28.57 8.48 4.17
CA HIS A 122 28.25 9.53 5.13
C HIS A 122 27.13 10.47 4.61
N SER A 123 27.10 10.78 3.32
CA SER A 123 26.06 11.61 2.70
C SER A 123 24.72 10.88 2.70
N TYR A 124 24.74 9.60 2.33
CA TYR A 124 23.58 8.72 2.38
C TYR A 124 23.01 8.63 3.79
N TRP A 125 23.88 8.34 4.76
CA TRP A 125 23.48 8.16 6.15
C TRP A 125 22.96 9.45 6.79
N SER A 126 23.64 10.57 6.58
CA SER A 126 23.19 11.87 7.09
C SER A 126 21.81 12.26 6.58
N LEU A 127 21.54 11.99 5.30
CA LEU A 127 20.24 12.27 4.72
C LEU A 127 19.17 11.33 5.30
N ARG A 128 19.47 10.05 5.50
CA ARG A 128 18.58 9.10 6.18
C ARG A 128 18.25 9.55 7.60
N GLN A 129 19.22 10.04 8.35
CA GLN A 129 19.02 10.53 9.71
C GLN A 129 18.18 11.81 9.73
N LEU A 130 18.38 12.72 8.77
CA LEU A 130 17.55 13.92 8.63
C LEU A 130 16.06 13.54 8.42
N LEU A 131 15.78 12.69 7.44
CA LEU A 131 14.41 12.26 7.15
C LEU A 131 13.78 11.47 8.31
N LYS A 132 14.58 10.70 9.05
CA LYS A 132 14.11 9.99 10.25
C LYS A 132 13.76 10.97 11.38
N THR A 133 14.54 12.03 11.55
CA THR A 133 14.26 13.10 12.51
C THR A 133 12.93 13.77 12.19
N GLU A 134 12.70 14.15 10.94
CA GLU A 134 11.44 14.74 10.50
C GLU A 134 10.25 13.77 10.72
N LEU A 135 10.44 12.48 10.46
CA LEU A 135 9.43 11.46 10.77
C LEU A 135 9.09 11.45 12.26
N PHE A 136 10.10 11.46 13.13
CA PHE A 136 9.91 11.43 14.58
C PHE A 136 9.18 12.66 15.09
N GLU A 137 9.53 13.85 14.61
CA GLU A 137 8.83 15.09 14.94
C GLU A 137 7.35 15.03 14.54
N ASN A 138 7.08 14.57 13.33
CA ASN A 138 5.71 14.41 12.84
C ASN A 138 4.89 13.40 13.66
N VAL A 139 5.50 12.24 13.95
CA VAL A 139 4.83 11.19 14.75
C VAL A 139 4.61 11.66 16.18
N LEU A 140 5.61 12.30 16.79
CA LEU A 140 5.53 12.87 18.14
C LEU A 140 4.38 13.89 18.23
N HIS A 141 4.35 14.84 17.32
CA HIS A 141 3.30 15.87 17.27
C HIS A 141 1.91 15.23 17.18
N ARG A 142 1.72 14.27 16.28
CA ARG A 142 0.45 13.55 16.09
C ARG A 142 0.06 12.72 17.30
N ALA A 143 1.03 11.99 17.88
CA ALA A 143 0.79 11.16 19.06
C ALA A 143 0.36 12.01 20.26
N LEU A 144 1.08 13.10 20.56
CA LEU A 144 0.73 14.01 21.64
C LEU A 144 -0.66 14.63 21.45
N HIS A 145 -0.98 15.06 20.23
CA HIS A 145 -2.31 15.58 19.93
C HIS A 145 -3.40 14.52 20.17
N GLN A 146 -3.18 13.27 19.73
CA GLN A 146 -4.12 12.18 19.92
C GLN A 146 -4.30 11.83 21.41
N TYR A 147 -3.19 11.73 22.17
CA TYR A 147 -3.23 11.40 23.59
C TYR A 147 -3.94 12.48 24.41
N ARG A 148 -3.71 13.78 24.10
CA ARG A 148 -4.44 14.88 24.74
C ARG A 148 -5.94 14.81 24.45
N ARG A 149 -6.35 14.53 23.22
CA ARG A 149 -7.77 14.33 22.87
C ARG A 149 -8.40 13.18 23.63
N ASN A 150 -7.64 12.14 23.92
CA ASN A 150 -8.10 10.97 24.68
C ASN A 150 -8.02 11.17 26.19
N GLY A 151 -7.63 12.36 26.69
CA GLY A 151 -7.55 12.66 28.11
C GLY A 151 -6.40 11.93 28.84
N CYS A 152 -5.35 11.53 28.14
CA CYS A 152 -4.19 10.88 28.74
C CYS A 152 -3.42 11.85 29.64
N SER A 153 -2.88 11.35 30.76
CA SER A 153 -2.01 12.14 31.64
C SER A 153 -0.66 12.45 30.98
N GLU A 154 -0.03 13.55 31.39
CA GLU A 154 1.29 13.92 30.87
C GLU A 154 2.34 12.82 31.10
N ALA A 155 2.35 12.20 32.28
CA ALA A 155 3.26 11.09 32.58
C ALA A 155 3.07 9.89 31.63
N LEU A 156 1.83 9.59 31.22
CA LEU A 156 1.57 8.55 30.24
C LEU A 156 2.06 8.98 28.85
N MET A 157 1.81 10.22 28.45
CA MET A 157 2.27 10.76 27.16
C MET A 157 3.79 10.70 27.05
N GLU A 158 4.52 11.16 28.08
CA GLU A 158 5.98 11.10 28.14
C GLU A 158 6.49 9.65 28.03
N ARG A 159 5.92 8.73 28.78
CA ARG A 159 6.29 7.31 28.71
C ARG A 159 6.08 6.71 27.32
N MET A 160 4.97 7.05 26.66
CA MET A 160 4.63 6.51 25.35
C MET A 160 5.47 7.09 24.21
N THR A 161 5.99 8.31 24.39
CA THR A 161 6.75 9.02 23.35
C THR A 161 8.26 9.08 23.61
N LYS A 162 8.75 8.53 24.73
CA LYS A 162 10.16 8.60 25.14
C LYS A 162 11.19 8.17 24.07
N ASN A 163 10.79 7.23 23.20
CA ASN A 163 11.66 6.72 22.14
C ASN A 163 11.55 7.52 20.82
N LEU A 164 10.67 8.51 20.75
CA LEU A 164 10.54 9.42 19.61
C LEU A 164 11.50 10.62 19.78
N THR A 165 12.77 10.34 19.99
CA THR A 165 13.80 11.37 20.18
C THR A 165 14.44 11.68 18.84
N PRO A 166 14.36 12.93 18.33
CA PRO A 166 15.04 13.35 17.13
C PRO A 166 16.56 13.03 17.20
N GLY A 167 17.12 12.56 16.10
CA GLY A 167 18.55 12.19 16.04
C GLY A 167 18.91 10.84 16.69
N SER A 168 17.93 10.11 17.27
CA SER A 168 18.23 8.80 17.86
C SER A 168 18.48 7.73 16.80
N ASP A 169 19.36 6.76 17.13
CA ASP A 169 19.71 5.65 16.25
C ASP A 169 18.84 4.40 16.47
N ILE A 170 17.61 4.59 16.95
CA ILE A 170 16.63 3.52 17.16
C ILE A 170 16.20 2.92 15.84
N LEU A 171 16.23 1.58 15.70
CA LEU A 171 15.62 0.89 14.57
C LEU A 171 14.11 1.18 14.54
N THR A 172 13.65 1.78 13.44
CA THR A 172 12.25 2.15 13.29
C THR A 172 11.60 1.29 12.22
N VAL A 173 10.52 0.61 12.58
CA VAL A 173 9.72 -0.24 11.70
C VAL A 173 8.36 0.39 11.52
N GLY A 174 8.03 0.77 10.27
CA GLY A 174 6.72 1.28 9.91
C GLY A 174 5.76 0.15 9.54
N PHE A 175 4.55 0.17 10.11
CA PHE A 175 3.48 -0.73 9.73
C PHE A 175 2.21 0.05 9.37
N ALA A 176 1.94 0.19 8.08
CA ALA A 176 0.78 0.91 7.56
C ALA A 176 0.05 0.06 6.50
N ARG A 177 -0.97 -0.68 6.91
CA ARG A 177 -1.75 -1.56 6.04
C ARG A 177 -3.25 -1.38 6.28
N ARG A 178 -4.05 -1.48 5.23
CA ARG A 178 -5.51 -1.61 5.37
C ARG A 178 -5.85 -2.90 6.11
N PHE A 179 -6.82 -2.85 7.05
CA PHE A 179 -7.27 -4.02 7.78
C PHE A 179 -8.21 -4.89 6.92
N ALA A 180 -7.67 -5.40 5.82
CA ALA A 180 -8.32 -6.41 4.98
C ALA A 180 -7.67 -7.78 5.23
N THR A 181 -8.45 -8.85 5.22
CA THR A 181 -8.01 -10.21 5.59
C THR A 181 -6.73 -10.63 4.87
N TYR A 182 -6.66 -10.39 3.56
CA TYR A 182 -5.50 -10.76 2.75
C TYR A 182 -4.21 -9.97 3.08
N LYS A 183 -4.31 -8.81 3.75
CA LYS A 183 -3.15 -8.02 4.20
C LYS A 183 -2.49 -8.62 5.44
N ARG A 184 -3.16 -9.55 6.12
CA ARG A 184 -2.64 -10.27 7.28
C ARG A 184 -2.08 -9.34 8.37
N ALA A 185 -2.79 -8.25 8.68
CA ALA A 185 -2.35 -7.25 9.67
C ALA A 185 -2.04 -7.86 11.03
N THR A 186 -2.77 -8.91 11.42
CA THR A 186 -2.59 -9.64 12.69
C THR A 186 -1.34 -10.53 12.73
N LEU A 187 -0.67 -10.78 11.58
CA LEU A 187 0.53 -11.63 11.53
C LEU A 187 1.66 -11.10 12.42
N LEU A 188 1.75 -9.78 12.60
CA LEU A 188 2.70 -9.16 13.50
C LEU A 188 2.58 -9.67 14.95
N PHE A 189 1.38 -10.07 15.36
CA PHE A 189 1.04 -10.53 16.71
C PHE A 189 0.93 -12.06 16.82
N SER A 190 1.35 -12.83 15.80
CA SER A 190 1.27 -14.29 15.82
C SER A 190 2.16 -14.92 16.90
N ASP A 191 3.25 -14.23 17.27
CA ASP A 191 4.14 -14.61 18.38
C ASP A 191 4.37 -13.38 19.28
N PRO A 192 3.44 -13.13 20.24
CA PRO A 192 3.52 -11.95 21.10
C PRO A 192 4.70 -11.97 22.06
N GLU A 193 5.20 -13.15 22.44
CA GLU A 193 6.37 -13.25 23.31
C GLU A 193 7.64 -12.82 22.59
N ARG A 194 7.82 -13.29 21.36
CA ARG A 194 8.94 -12.89 20.51
C ARG A 194 8.88 -11.40 20.19
N LEU A 195 7.72 -10.89 19.81
CA LEU A 195 7.51 -9.47 19.56
C LEU A 195 7.86 -8.63 20.80
N SER A 196 7.39 -9.04 21.99
CA SER A 196 7.70 -8.36 23.24
C SER A 196 9.19 -8.34 23.55
N ARG A 197 9.91 -9.45 23.34
CA ARG A 197 11.36 -9.50 23.51
C ARG A 197 12.11 -8.55 22.59
N ILE A 198 11.67 -8.45 21.32
CA ILE A 198 12.26 -7.52 20.35
C ILE A 198 12.03 -6.07 20.78
N LEU A 199 10.78 -5.71 21.08
CA LEU A 199 10.41 -4.32 21.38
C LEU A 199 10.92 -3.84 22.75
N LYS A 200 11.17 -4.75 23.69
CA LYS A 200 11.65 -4.42 25.05
C LYS A 200 13.17 -4.57 25.23
N ASN A 201 13.91 -4.86 24.16
CA ASN A 201 15.35 -5.00 24.27
C ASN A 201 16.01 -3.64 24.58
N PRO A 202 16.66 -3.48 25.75
CA PRO A 202 17.24 -2.20 26.15
C PRO A 202 18.54 -1.86 25.40
N GLU A 203 19.27 -2.87 24.93
CA GLU A 203 20.54 -2.68 24.21
C GLU A 203 20.32 -2.35 22.73
N ARG A 204 19.22 -2.83 22.18
CA ARG A 204 18.84 -2.63 20.77
C ARG A 204 17.37 -2.24 20.69
N PRO A 205 17.03 -1.01 21.09
CA PRO A 205 15.65 -0.57 21.11
C PRO A 205 15.05 -0.54 19.70
N VAL A 206 13.80 -0.93 19.59
CA VAL A 206 13.03 -0.91 18.34
C VAL A 206 11.77 -0.09 18.56
N LEU A 207 11.50 0.81 17.63
CA LEU A 207 10.27 1.59 17.57
C LEU A 207 9.38 1.04 16.45
N LEU A 208 8.13 0.73 16.77
CA LEU A 208 7.10 0.37 15.81
C LEU A 208 6.12 1.54 15.64
N ILE A 209 5.91 2.00 14.42
CA ILE A 209 5.02 3.12 14.05
C ILE A 209 3.91 2.62 13.12
#